data_682f94ac8b1a17636a0c4a2a0e446a26
#
_entry.id   682f94ac8b1a17636a0c4a2a0e446a26
#
_cell.length_a   1.000
_cell.length_b   1.000
_cell.length_c   1.000
_cell.angle_alpha   90.00
_cell.angle_beta   90.00
_cell.angle_gamma   90.00
#
_symmetry.space_group_name_H-M   'P 1'
#
loop_
_entity.id
_entity.type
_entity.pdbx_description
1 polymer ?
#
loop_
_entity_poly.entity_id
_entity_poly.type
_entity_poly.pdbx_seq_one_letter_code
_entity_poly.pdbx_strand_id
1 'polypeptide(L)'
;MFENKSTIIFDMDGTLIDSVGVWNQVDLRLIQTLGGPAMAEGDIQQRRECFLKEHRDAEKPYLSYCEELGKTYASAWQAEDILQERYRIAQHFLKEVVDYKPGAPEVLHAFKKDGKTLVIASTTRRGNMEVYRKENENIRSKAPLDSCFARIYTQEDAPEIKPSPAIYLKVIEDMGLSKEECFIFEDSLPASTSP
;
A
#
# COMPACT_ATOMS: atom_id res chain seq x y z
N MET A 1 9.69 -23.92 11.60
CA MET A 1 9.30 -23.40 10.27
C MET A 1 10.30 -22.39 9.72
N PHE A 2 10.86 -21.50 10.56
CA PHE A 2 11.76 -20.41 10.10
C PHE A 2 13.26 -20.65 10.40
N GLU A 3 13.64 -21.82 10.94
CA GLU A 3 15.01 -22.12 11.39
C GLU A 3 16.03 -21.95 10.26
N ASN A 4 15.70 -22.45 9.06
CA ASN A 4 16.60 -22.37 7.89
C ASN A 4 16.39 -21.12 7.03
N LYS A 5 15.60 -20.12 7.50
CA LYS A 5 15.34 -18.87 6.80
C LYS A 5 16.14 -17.75 7.42
N SER A 6 17.08 -17.19 6.70
CA SER A 6 17.87 -16.05 7.16
C SER A 6 17.17 -14.73 6.92
N THR A 7 16.34 -14.66 5.87
CA THR A 7 15.69 -13.43 5.43
C THR A 7 14.16 -13.60 5.38
N ILE A 8 13.46 -12.66 5.99
CA ILE A 8 12.00 -12.59 5.99
C ILE A 8 11.59 -11.35 5.21
N ILE A 9 10.84 -11.56 4.14
CA ILE A 9 10.35 -10.50 3.26
C ILE A 9 8.88 -10.30 3.55
N PHE A 10 8.49 -9.07 3.82
CA PHE A 10 7.11 -8.70 4.10
C PHE A 10 6.55 -7.82 2.99
N ASP A 11 5.33 -8.11 2.58
CA ASP A 11 4.48 -7.08 2.02
C ASP A 11 4.12 -6.08 3.12
N MET A 12 3.66 -4.87 2.72
CA MET A 12 3.32 -3.80 3.66
C MET A 12 1.81 -3.67 3.87
N ASP A 13 1.10 -3.32 2.80
CA ASP A 13 -0.33 -2.97 2.84
C ASP A 13 -1.20 -4.23 2.98
N GLY A 14 -1.98 -4.32 4.05
CA GLY A 14 -2.78 -5.51 4.34
C GLY A 14 -2.03 -6.64 5.04
N THR A 15 -0.70 -6.66 5.00
CA THR A 15 0.15 -7.64 5.68
C THR A 15 0.69 -7.11 7.01
N LEU A 16 1.48 -6.06 7.00
CA LEU A 16 2.04 -5.45 8.21
C LEU A 16 1.15 -4.35 8.78
N ILE A 17 0.55 -3.54 7.93
CA ILE A 17 -0.28 -2.40 8.30
C ILE A 17 -1.72 -2.59 7.89
N ASP A 18 -2.64 -2.00 8.66
CA ASP A 18 -4.06 -1.97 8.34
C ASP A 18 -4.37 -0.74 7.47
N SER A 19 -4.03 -0.88 6.20
CA SER A 19 -4.29 0.13 5.16
C SER A 19 -5.39 -0.28 4.18
N VAL A 20 -5.91 -1.51 4.31
CA VAL A 20 -7.05 -1.99 3.52
C VAL A 20 -8.28 -1.17 3.89
N GLY A 21 -8.93 -0.58 2.90
CA GLY A 21 -10.07 0.33 3.15
C GLY A 21 -9.71 1.81 3.33
N VAL A 22 -8.47 2.16 3.61
CA VAL A 22 -8.05 3.57 3.71
C VAL A 22 -8.45 4.36 2.45
N TRP A 23 -8.26 3.79 1.27
CA TRP A 23 -8.66 4.43 0.02
C TRP A 23 -10.17 4.60 -0.14
N ASN A 24 -10.96 3.76 0.50
CA ASN A 24 -12.43 3.90 0.54
C ASN A 24 -12.80 5.10 1.42
N GLN A 25 -12.15 5.25 2.56
CA GLN A 25 -12.34 6.40 3.45
C GLN A 25 -11.85 7.72 2.82
N VAL A 26 -10.74 7.68 2.09
CA VAL A 26 -10.25 8.82 1.29
C VAL A 26 -11.32 9.26 0.28
N ASP A 27 -11.86 8.33 -0.50
CA ASP A 27 -12.84 8.64 -1.53
C ASP A 27 -14.19 9.05 -0.91
N LEU A 28 -14.59 8.45 0.22
CA LEU A 28 -15.75 8.90 0.98
C LEU A 28 -15.61 10.37 1.41
N ARG A 29 -14.47 10.70 2.00
CA ARG A 29 -14.21 12.08 2.44
C ARG A 29 -14.15 13.05 1.28
N LEU A 30 -13.54 12.65 0.16
CA LEU A 30 -13.50 13.43 -1.07
C LEU A 30 -14.92 13.70 -1.61
N ILE A 31 -15.74 12.66 -1.72
CA ILE A 31 -17.15 12.76 -2.18
C ILE A 31 -17.93 13.74 -1.31
N GLN A 32 -17.79 13.64 0.02
CA GLN A 32 -18.42 14.59 0.95
C GLN A 32 -17.93 16.03 0.74
N THR A 33 -16.64 16.22 0.48
CA THR A 33 -16.06 17.54 0.18
C THR A 33 -16.64 18.14 -1.11
N LEU A 34 -16.95 17.30 -2.09
CA LEU A 34 -17.60 17.69 -3.34
C LEU A 34 -19.12 17.89 -3.21
N GLY A 35 -19.69 17.77 -2.01
CA GLY A 35 -21.13 17.90 -1.76
C GLY A 35 -21.95 16.63 -2.04
N GLY A 36 -21.30 15.50 -2.22
CA GLY A 36 -21.96 14.20 -2.40
C GLY A 36 -22.50 13.61 -1.10
N PRO A 37 -23.35 12.58 -1.20
CA PRO A 37 -23.96 11.93 -0.04
C PRO A 37 -22.96 11.05 0.72
N ALA A 38 -23.33 10.70 1.96
CA ALA A 38 -22.67 9.60 2.64
C ALA A 38 -22.98 8.28 1.91
N MET A 39 -21.96 7.43 1.76
CA MET A 39 -22.07 6.14 1.08
C MET A 39 -21.45 5.06 1.96
N ALA A 40 -21.81 3.79 1.74
CA ALA A 40 -21.13 2.67 2.35
C ALA A 40 -19.74 2.46 1.68
N GLU A 41 -18.74 2.05 2.45
CA GLU A 41 -17.38 1.85 1.94
C GLU A 41 -17.31 0.85 0.77
N GLY A 42 -18.12 -0.22 0.83
CA GLY A 42 -18.21 -1.21 -0.25
C GLY A 42 -18.72 -0.63 -1.57
N ASP A 43 -19.70 0.28 -1.51
CA ASP A 43 -20.27 0.93 -2.70
C ASP A 43 -19.22 1.86 -3.34
N ILE A 44 -18.45 2.58 -2.52
CA ILE A 44 -17.39 3.47 -2.97
C ILE A 44 -16.27 2.65 -3.62
N GLN A 45 -15.87 1.56 -3.00
CA GLN A 45 -14.87 0.64 -3.54
C GLN A 45 -15.31 0.10 -4.90
N GLN A 46 -16.52 -0.45 -4.98
CA GLN A 46 -17.04 -1.00 -6.21
C GLN A 46 -17.11 0.04 -7.32
N ARG A 47 -17.60 1.24 -7.02
CA ARG A 47 -17.65 2.35 -7.97
C ARG A 47 -16.28 2.69 -8.53
N ARG A 48 -15.27 2.87 -7.65
CA ARG A 48 -13.90 3.17 -8.06
C ARG A 48 -13.30 2.06 -8.91
N GLU A 49 -13.43 0.80 -8.48
CA GLU A 49 -12.89 -0.35 -9.19
C GLU A 49 -13.52 -0.54 -10.56
N CYS A 50 -14.84 -0.41 -10.67
CA CYS A 50 -15.54 -0.45 -11.97
C CYS A 50 -15.03 0.64 -12.89
N PHE A 51 -14.95 1.89 -12.41
CA PHE A 51 -14.46 3.00 -13.22
C PHE A 51 -13.03 2.78 -13.71
N LEU A 52 -12.12 2.41 -12.80
CA LEU A 52 -10.71 2.20 -13.15
C LEU A 52 -10.52 1.00 -14.10
N LYS A 53 -11.35 -0.03 -13.99
CA LYS A 53 -11.34 -1.17 -14.90
C LYS A 53 -11.79 -0.77 -16.33
N GLU A 54 -12.83 0.05 -16.44
CA GLU A 54 -13.34 0.55 -17.72
C GLU A 54 -12.36 1.54 -18.38
N HIS A 55 -11.58 2.27 -17.57
CA HIS A 55 -10.64 3.29 -18.04
C HIS A 55 -9.17 2.89 -17.84
N ARG A 56 -8.89 1.58 -17.81
CA ARG A 56 -7.53 1.07 -17.55
C ARG A 56 -6.47 1.55 -18.56
N ASP A 57 -6.90 1.82 -19.79
CA ASP A 57 -6.03 2.26 -20.88
C ASP A 57 -5.91 3.80 -20.96
N ALA A 58 -6.56 4.53 -20.03
CA ALA A 58 -6.40 5.97 -19.95
C ALA A 58 -4.99 6.34 -19.48
N GLU A 59 -4.42 7.41 -20.04
CA GLU A 59 -3.08 7.89 -19.63
C GLU A 59 -3.00 8.21 -18.12
N LYS A 60 -4.10 8.75 -17.57
CA LYS A 60 -4.21 9.15 -16.16
C LYS A 60 -5.55 8.68 -15.55
N PRO A 61 -5.71 7.38 -15.23
CA PRO A 61 -7.00 6.83 -14.80
C PRO A 61 -7.61 7.52 -13.57
N TYR A 62 -6.79 7.89 -12.59
CA TYR A 62 -7.27 8.59 -11.40
C TYR A 62 -7.66 10.05 -11.64
N LEU A 63 -7.06 10.74 -12.62
CA LEU A 63 -7.51 12.07 -13.03
C LEU A 63 -8.89 11.98 -13.70
N SER A 64 -9.07 10.99 -14.58
CA SER A 64 -10.37 10.71 -15.19
C SER A 64 -11.44 10.35 -14.16
N TYR A 65 -11.07 9.61 -13.12
CA TYR A 65 -11.97 9.30 -12.01
C TYR A 65 -12.37 10.58 -11.23
N CYS A 66 -11.43 11.47 -10.97
CA CYS A 66 -11.72 12.75 -10.32
C CYS A 66 -12.60 13.66 -11.18
N GLU A 67 -12.40 13.67 -12.50
CA GLU A 67 -13.27 14.37 -13.46
C GLU A 67 -14.70 13.85 -13.39
N GLU A 68 -14.88 12.52 -13.37
CA GLU A 68 -16.20 11.88 -13.23
C GLU A 68 -16.88 12.22 -11.90
N LEU A 69 -16.14 12.24 -10.79
CA LEU A 69 -16.65 12.68 -9.50
C LEU A 69 -17.10 14.14 -9.54
N GLY A 70 -16.30 15.03 -10.15
CA GLY A 70 -16.65 16.43 -10.33
C GLY A 70 -17.96 16.62 -11.09
N LYS A 71 -18.12 15.91 -12.22
CA LYS A 71 -19.35 15.92 -13.02
C LYS A 71 -20.55 15.38 -12.23
N THR A 72 -20.37 14.25 -11.56
CA THR A 72 -21.45 13.59 -10.80
C THR A 72 -22.01 14.47 -9.70
N TYR A 73 -21.16 15.19 -8.99
CA TYR A 73 -21.57 16.05 -7.87
C TYR A 73 -21.68 17.52 -8.23
N ALA A 74 -21.68 17.84 -9.53
CA ALA A 74 -21.79 19.22 -10.06
C ALA A 74 -20.78 20.17 -9.38
N SER A 75 -19.58 19.71 -9.10
CA SER A 75 -18.53 20.49 -8.48
C SER A 75 -17.99 21.56 -9.44
N ALA A 76 -17.70 22.73 -8.91
CA ALA A 76 -17.00 23.79 -9.65
C ALA A 76 -15.49 23.57 -9.77
N TRP A 77 -14.95 22.55 -9.09
CA TRP A 77 -13.51 22.25 -9.07
C TRP A 77 -13.08 21.57 -10.37
N GLN A 78 -11.88 21.87 -10.82
CA GLN A 78 -11.26 21.16 -11.92
C GLN A 78 -10.79 19.77 -11.47
N ALA A 79 -10.65 18.84 -12.40
CA ALA A 79 -10.24 17.49 -12.11
C ALA A 79 -8.88 17.41 -11.37
N GLU A 80 -7.96 18.29 -11.74
CA GLU A 80 -6.65 18.40 -11.09
C GLU A 80 -6.75 18.82 -9.62
N ASP A 81 -7.63 19.79 -9.30
CA ASP A 81 -7.86 20.24 -7.94
C ASP A 81 -8.48 19.13 -7.08
N ILE A 82 -9.45 18.40 -7.66
CA ILE A 82 -10.07 17.23 -7.02
C ILE A 82 -9.02 16.15 -6.74
N LEU A 83 -8.13 15.89 -7.70
CA LEU A 83 -7.06 14.91 -7.54
C LEU A 83 -6.06 15.35 -6.46
N GLN A 84 -5.70 16.63 -6.41
CA GLN A 84 -4.84 17.17 -5.35
C GLN A 84 -5.49 17.03 -3.97
N GLU A 85 -6.78 17.35 -3.86
CA GLU A 85 -7.52 17.20 -2.60
C GLU A 85 -7.59 15.71 -2.18
N ARG A 86 -7.80 14.81 -3.13
CA ARG A 86 -7.75 13.36 -2.87
C ARG A 86 -6.40 12.96 -2.26
N TYR A 87 -5.30 13.44 -2.82
CA TYR A 87 -3.97 13.17 -2.26
C TYR A 87 -3.78 13.83 -0.89
N ARG A 88 -4.27 15.05 -0.68
CA ARG A 88 -4.21 15.72 0.64
C ARG A 88 -4.95 14.94 1.72
N ILE A 89 -6.15 14.45 1.39
CA ILE A 89 -6.94 13.58 2.28
C ILE A 89 -6.17 12.27 2.54
N ALA A 90 -5.63 11.64 1.50
CA ALA A 90 -4.84 10.42 1.65
C ALA A 90 -3.65 10.60 2.58
N GLN A 91 -2.89 11.70 2.44
CA GLN A 91 -1.76 11.98 3.33
C GLN A 91 -2.17 12.06 4.80
N HIS A 92 -3.33 12.65 5.11
CA HIS A 92 -3.84 12.65 6.49
C HIS A 92 -4.08 11.22 7.01
N PHE A 93 -4.75 10.36 6.22
CA PHE A 93 -4.99 8.98 6.64
C PHE A 93 -3.69 8.18 6.80
N LEU A 94 -2.77 8.30 5.85
CA LEU A 94 -1.49 7.60 5.90
C LEU A 94 -0.66 8.02 7.12
N LYS A 95 -0.74 9.28 7.51
CA LYS A 95 0.03 9.85 8.60
C LYS A 95 -0.58 9.60 9.98
N GLU A 96 -1.90 9.78 10.11
CA GLU A 96 -2.57 9.87 11.40
C GLU A 96 -3.40 8.63 11.76
N VAL A 97 -3.87 7.87 10.76
CA VAL A 97 -4.84 6.80 10.95
C VAL A 97 -4.23 5.41 10.79
N VAL A 98 -3.43 5.21 9.75
CA VAL A 98 -2.81 3.91 9.48
C VAL A 98 -1.92 3.49 10.64
N ASP A 99 -2.07 2.23 11.05
CA ASP A 99 -1.30 1.60 12.11
C ASP A 99 -0.89 0.18 11.72
N TYR A 100 0.00 -0.41 12.49
CA TYR A 100 0.32 -1.82 12.38
C TYR A 100 -0.91 -2.70 12.65
N LYS A 101 -1.01 -3.81 11.94
CA LYS A 101 -1.95 -4.88 12.34
C LYS A 101 -1.60 -5.41 13.73
N PRO A 102 -2.62 -5.84 14.50
CA PRO A 102 -2.39 -6.43 15.82
C PRO A 102 -1.36 -7.57 15.77
N GLY A 103 -0.34 -7.49 16.60
CA GLY A 103 0.73 -8.49 16.67
C GLY A 103 1.88 -8.30 15.67
N ALA A 104 1.76 -7.42 14.68
CA ALA A 104 2.82 -7.23 13.70
C ALA A 104 4.12 -6.67 14.30
N PRO A 105 4.12 -5.64 15.17
CA PRO A 105 5.33 -5.17 15.82
C PRO A 105 6.04 -6.25 16.64
N GLU A 106 5.28 -7.06 17.38
CA GLU A 106 5.80 -8.15 18.21
C GLU A 106 6.49 -9.21 17.34
N VAL A 107 5.91 -9.56 16.19
CA VAL A 107 6.49 -10.49 15.23
C VAL A 107 7.79 -9.93 14.65
N LEU A 108 7.81 -8.66 14.27
CA LEU A 108 9.02 -8.01 13.76
C LEU A 108 10.15 -8.02 14.80
N HIS A 109 9.84 -7.69 16.06
CA HIS A 109 10.83 -7.72 17.14
C HIS A 109 11.31 -9.14 17.43
N ALA A 110 10.44 -10.15 17.38
CA ALA A 110 10.82 -11.53 17.58
C ALA A 110 11.78 -12.02 16.48
N PHE A 111 11.49 -11.77 15.22
CA PHE A 111 12.39 -12.13 14.12
C PHE A 111 13.74 -11.41 14.21
N LYS A 112 13.76 -10.13 14.59
CA LYS A 112 15.03 -9.41 14.81
C LYS A 112 15.84 -10.01 15.95
N LYS A 113 15.19 -10.37 17.06
CA LYS A 113 15.84 -11.03 18.19
C LYS A 113 16.43 -12.38 17.81
N ASP A 114 15.77 -13.10 16.89
CA ASP A 114 16.25 -14.37 16.33
C ASP A 114 17.33 -14.18 15.23
N GLY A 115 17.82 -12.96 15.03
CA GLY A 115 18.89 -12.64 14.09
C GLY A 115 18.47 -12.68 12.62
N LYS A 116 17.16 -12.62 12.32
CA LYS A 116 16.67 -12.60 10.94
C LYS A 116 16.86 -11.23 10.30
N THR A 117 17.16 -11.21 9.02
CA THR A 117 17.15 -10.02 8.19
C THR A 117 15.72 -9.76 7.72
N LEU A 118 15.19 -8.57 7.99
CA LEU A 118 13.84 -8.20 7.58
C LEU A 118 13.89 -7.24 6.39
N VAL A 119 13.02 -7.47 5.42
CA VAL A 119 12.93 -6.67 4.19
C VAL A 119 11.47 -6.37 3.90
N ILE A 120 11.15 -5.15 3.42
CA ILE A 120 9.86 -4.82 2.84
C ILE A 120 9.95 -4.92 1.32
N ALA A 121 8.94 -5.55 0.71
CA ALA A 121 8.72 -5.60 -0.74
C ALA A 121 7.25 -5.30 -1.04
N SER A 122 6.94 -4.03 -1.34
CA SER A 122 5.57 -3.52 -1.44
C SER A 122 5.30 -2.83 -2.78
N THR A 123 4.05 -2.85 -3.22
CA THR A 123 3.55 -2.02 -4.34
C THR A 123 3.19 -0.60 -3.93
N THR A 124 3.38 -0.25 -2.67
CA THR A 124 3.24 1.12 -2.19
C THR A 124 4.22 2.03 -2.90
N ARG A 125 3.75 3.19 -3.35
CA ARG A 125 4.61 4.21 -3.96
C ARG A 125 5.60 4.77 -2.93
N ARG A 126 6.80 5.09 -3.39
CA ARG A 126 7.88 5.63 -2.54
C ARG A 126 7.42 6.83 -1.71
N GLY A 127 6.64 7.75 -2.28
CA GLY A 127 6.11 8.89 -1.54
C GLY A 127 5.25 8.50 -0.33
N ASN A 128 4.38 7.50 -0.47
CA ASN A 128 3.56 7.00 0.64
C ASN A 128 4.42 6.24 1.67
N MET A 129 5.40 5.48 1.21
CA MET A 129 6.34 4.79 2.09
C MET A 129 7.14 5.78 2.96
N GLU A 130 7.54 6.94 2.41
CA GLU A 130 8.21 7.99 3.17
C GLU A 130 7.31 8.58 4.27
N VAL A 131 6.00 8.69 4.05
CA VAL A 131 5.05 9.10 5.10
C VAL A 131 5.07 8.09 6.25
N TYR A 132 5.00 6.79 5.97
CA TYR A 132 5.09 5.74 6.99
C TYR A 132 6.42 5.77 7.75
N ARG A 133 7.52 6.00 7.04
CA ARG A 133 8.86 6.04 7.64
C ARG A 133 9.09 7.25 8.54
N LYS A 134 8.62 8.43 8.12
CA LYS A 134 9.06 9.72 8.71
C LYS A 134 7.97 10.44 9.47
N GLU A 135 6.70 10.26 9.12
CA GLU A 135 5.62 11.10 9.60
C GLU A 135 4.55 10.34 10.38
N ASN A 136 4.36 9.03 10.13
CA ASN A 136 3.37 8.24 10.84
C ASN A 136 3.88 7.83 12.23
N GLU A 137 3.33 8.44 13.28
CA GLU A 137 3.77 8.19 14.66
C GLU A 137 3.33 6.81 15.18
N ASN A 138 2.20 6.27 14.70
CA ASN A 138 1.74 4.92 15.08
C ASN A 138 2.76 3.86 14.69
N ILE A 139 3.35 4.00 13.50
CA ILE A 139 4.39 3.08 13.00
C ILE A 139 5.73 3.36 13.68
N ARG A 140 6.11 4.63 13.78
CA ARG A 140 7.42 5.03 14.32
C ARG A 140 7.59 4.70 15.79
N SER A 141 6.53 4.79 16.59
CA SER A 141 6.59 4.50 18.03
C SER A 141 6.63 3.00 18.36
N LYS A 142 6.11 2.13 17.46
CA LYS A 142 5.99 0.69 17.72
C LYS A 142 7.13 -0.12 17.13
N ALA A 143 7.38 0.05 15.83
CA ALA A 143 8.46 -0.63 15.10
C ALA A 143 8.92 0.26 13.93
N PRO A 144 9.81 1.24 14.17
CA PRO A 144 10.27 2.16 13.13
C PRO A 144 10.85 1.42 11.93
N LEU A 145 10.39 1.71 10.73
CA LEU A 145 10.76 0.98 9.52
C LEU A 145 12.28 0.99 9.29
N ASP A 146 12.92 2.15 9.48
CA ASP A 146 14.37 2.31 9.26
C ASP A 146 15.23 1.49 10.22
N SER A 147 14.73 1.19 11.42
CA SER A 147 15.45 0.38 12.40
C SER A 147 15.10 -1.09 12.34
N CYS A 148 13.91 -1.44 11.83
CA CYS A 148 13.43 -2.81 11.74
C CYS A 148 13.90 -3.51 10.46
N PHE A 149 13.93 -2.81 9.34
CA PHE A 149 14.18 -3.40 8.04
C PHE A 149 15.55 -3.03 7.48
N ALA A 150 16.27 -4.03 6.96
CA ALA A 150 17.55 -3.83 6.31
C ALA A 150 17.41 -3.13 4.94
N ARG A 151 16.29 -3.40 4.25
CA ARG A 151 15.94 -2.77 2.98
C ARG A 151 14.43 -2.64 2.83
N ILE A 152 14.01 -1.63 2.06
CA ILE A 152 12.63 -1.35 1.72
C ILE A 152 12.55 -1.15 0.21
N TYR A 153 11.78 -2.00 -0.46
CA TYR A 153 11.49 -1.93 -1.89
C TYR A 153 10.05 -1.45 -2.08
N THR A 154 9.88 -0.51 -2.99
CA THR A 154 8.62 0.15 -3.33
C THR A 154 8.23 -0.17 -4.78
N GLN A 155 7.07 0.29 -5.20
CA GLN A 155 6.59 0.10 -6.57
C GLN A 155 7.63 0.50 -7.62
N GLU A 156 8.38 1.56 -7.38
CA GLU A 156 9.35 2.12 -8.33
C GLU A 156 10.64 1.29 -8.44
N ASP A 157 10.85 0.33 -7.55
CA ASP A 157 12.06 -0.50 -7.53
C ASP A 157 11.94 -1.77 -8.39
N ALA A 158 10.75 -2.08 -8.91
CA ALA A 158 10.51 -3.23 -9.77
C ALA A 158 9.88 -2.82 -11.11
N PRO A 159 10.22 -3.52 -12.22
CA PRO A 159 9.69 -3.19 -13.56
C PRO A 159 8.20 -3.51 -13.68
N GLU A 160 7.69 -4.42 -12.87
CA GLU A 160 6.31 -4.89 -12.88
C GLU A 160 5.74 -4.93 -11.47
N ILE A 161 4.47 -4.57 -11.33
CA ILE A 161 3.74 -4.64 -10.07
C ILE A 161 3.23 -6.07 -9.79
N LYS A 162 2.96 -6.38 -8.52
CA LYS A 162 2.27 -7.63 -8.14
C LYS A 162 0.96 -7.78 -8.94
N PRO A 163 0.59 -8.97 -9.39
CA PRO A 163 1.07 -10.28 -8.95
C PRO A 163 2.37 -10.77 -9.60
N SER A 164 3.08 -9.97 -10.41
CA SER A 164 4.40 -10.34 -10.88
C SER A 164 5.36 -10.55 -9.70
N PRO A 165 6.21 -11.60 -9.71
CA PRO A 165 7.20 -11.83 -8.69
C PRO A 165 8.41 -10.87 -8.79
N ALA A 166 8.41 -9.92 -9.71
CA ALA A 166 9.54 -9.06 -10.04
C ALA A 166 10.18 -8.39 -8.82
N ILE A 167 9.36 -7.85 -7.91
CA ILE A 167 9.86 -7.17 -6.71
C ILE A 167 10.58 -8.14 -5.75
N TYR A 168 10.11 -9.37 -5.62
CA TYR A 168 10.74 -10.39 -4.77
C TYR A 168 12.04 -10.91 -5.39
N LEU A 169 12.06 -11.09 -6.71
CA LEU A 169 13.27 -11.48 -7.44
C LEU A 169 14.34 -10.41 -7.32
N LYS A 170 13.94 -9.14 -7.38
CA LYS A 170 14.86 -8.02 -7.17
C LYS A 170 15.44 -8.00 -5.76
N VAL A 171 14.68 -8.28 -4.72
CA VAL A 171 15.20 -8.44 -3.36
C VAL A 171 16.27 -9.52 -3.31
N ILE A 172 16.00 -10.69 -3.89
CA ILE A 172 16.90 -11.84 -3.90
C ILE A 172 18.20 -11.47 -4.63
N GLU A 173 18.11 -10.86 -5.80
CA GLU A 173 19.25 -10.43 -6.60
C GLU A 173 20.11 -9.39 -5.88
N ASP A 174 19.50 -8.30 -5.42
CA ASP A 174 20.20 -7.16 -4.81
C ASP A 174 20.90 -7.51 -3.49
N MET A 175 20.39 -8.51 -2.79
CA MET A 175 20.93 -8.96 -1.51
C MET A 175 21.78 -10.23 -1.63
N GLY A 176 21.91 -10.80 -2.83
CA GLY A 176 22.70 -12.00 -3.08
C GLY A 176 22.18 -13.24 -2.34
N LEU A 177 20.84 -13.37 -2.21
CA LEU A 177 20.21 -14.43 -1.45
C LEU A 177 19.86 -15.63 -2.34
N SER A 178 19.68 -16.80 -1.74
CA SER A 178 19.00 -17.92 -2.35
C SER A 178 17.52 -17.90 -2.00
N LYS A 179 16.67 -18.52 -2.84
CA LYS A 179 15.22 -18.61 -2.56
C LYS A 179 14.94 -19.42 -1.29
N GLU A 180 15.76 -20.41 -1.02
CA GLU A 180 15.67 -21.29 0.13
C GLU A 180 15.90 -20.58 1.45
N GLU A 181 16.67 -19.48 1.44
CA GLU A 181 16.95 -18.65 2.60
C GLU A 181 15.83 -17.63 2.89
N CYS A 182 14.92 -17.44 1.95
CA CYS A 182 13.85 -16.45 2.07
C CYS A 182 12.54 -17.06 2.53
N PHE A 183 11.76 -16.28 3.25
CA PHE A 183 10.34 -16.52 3.51
C PHE A 183 9.56 -15.23 3.24
N ILE A 184 8.41 -15.33 2.60
CA ILE A 184 7.58 -14.19 2.21
C ILE A 184 6.27 -14.24 2.99
N PHE A 185 5.92 -13.12 3.63
CA PHE A 185 4.59 -12.85 4.16
C PHE A 185 3.83 -11.93 3.18
N GLU A 186 2.68 -12.40 2.72
CA GLU A 186 1.84 -11.73 1.72
C GLU A 186 0.37 -12.09 2.01
N ASP A 187 -0.52 -11.11 2.03
CA ASP A 187 -1.95 -11.32 2.25
C ASP A 187 -2.75 -11.55 0.95
N SER A 188 -2.21 -11.10 -0.18
CA SER A 188 -2.80 -11.34 -1.49
C SER A 188 -2.35 -12.69 -2.05
N LEU A 189 -3.30 -13.57 -2.33
CA LEU A 189 -3.01 -14.78 -3.11
C LEU A 189 -2.60 -14.37 -4.53
N PRO A 190 -1.45 -14.85 -5.06
CA PRO A 190 -1.18 -14.68 -6.48
C PRO A 190 -2.36 -15.29 -7.25
N ALA A 191 -2.89 -14.56 -8.24
CA ALA A 191 -3.91 -15.10 -9.10
C ALA A 191 -3.40 -16.47 -9.60
N SER A 192 -4.06 -17.55 -9.19
CA SER A 192 -3.67 -18.88 -9.59
C SER A 192 -3.72 -18.90 -11.12
N THR A 193 -2.57 -19.00 -11.75
CA THR A 193 -2.50 -19.45 -13.13
C THR A 193 -2.95 -20.90 -13.09
N SER A 194 -4.26 -21.11 -13.19
CA SER A 194 -4.78 -22.44 -13.51
C SER A 194 -4.22 -22.85 -14.85
N PRO A 195 -3.77 -24.09 -14.99
CA PRO A 195 -3.13 -24.61 -16.17
C PRO A 195 -4.03 -24.57 -17.40
#